data_b7dee9e941d5cf6e6a5c004e18d629c4
#
_entry.id   b7dee9e941d5cf6e6a5c004e18d629c4
#
_cell.length_a   1.000
_cell.length_b   1.000
_cell.length_c   1.000
_cell.angle_alpha   90.00
_cell.angle_beta   90.00
_cell.angle_gamma   90.00
#
_symmetry.space_group_name_H-M   'P 1'
#
loop_
_entity.id
_entity.type
_entity.pdbx_description
1 polymer ?
#
loop_
_entity_poly.entity_id
_entity_poly.type
_entity_poly.pdbx_seq_one_letter_code
_entity_poly.pdbx_strand_id
1 'polypeptide(L)'
;AVKNMCYEVLELMAEGLGITQRNALSRLLKDEKSDSCFRLNHYPPCPEVQTLNGRNLVGFGEHTDPQIISVLRSNSTSGLQICLTDGTWVSVPPDQTSFFINVGDTLQ
;
A
#
# COMPACT_ATOMS: atom_id res chain seq x y z
N ALA A 1 -5.11 7.12 15.10
CA ALA A 1 -5.12 8.02 13.93
C ALA A 1 -5.23 7.24 12.62
N VAL A 2 -4.22 6.41 12.22
CA VAL A 2 -4.23 5.71 10.92
C VAL A 2 -5.43 4.77 10.77
N LYS A 3 -5.80 3.99 11.79
CA LYS A 3 -6.99 3.11 11.74
C LYS A 3 -8.28 3.90 11.40
N ASN A 4 -8.48 5.07 11.98
CA ASN A 4 -9.68 5.88 11.70
C ASN A 4 -9.69 6.35 10.23
N MET A 5 -8.55 6.73 9.69
CA MET A 5 -8.43 7.06 8.27
C MET A 5 -8.79 5.85 7.39
N CYS A 6 -8.31 4.64 7.73
CA CYS A 6 -8.69 3.42 7.01
C CYS A 6 -10.21 3.18 7.05
N TYR A 7 -10.85 3.40 8.19
CA TYR A 7 -12.31 3.26 8.29
C TYR A 7 -13.02 4.22 7.36
N GLU A 8 -12.63 5.49 7.35
CA GLU A 8 -13.23 6.51 6.47
C GLU A 8 -13.03 6.16 4.99
N VAL A 9 -11.83 5.74 4.60
CA VAL A 9 -11.56 5.33 3.21
C VAL A 9 -12.46 4.17 2.81
N LEU A 10 -12.57 3.13 3.64
CA LEU A 10 -13.42 1.97 3.35
C LEU A 10 -14.92 2.33 3.33
N GLU A 11 -15.35 3.28 4.15
CA GLU A 11 -16.73 3.78 4.13
C GLU A 11 -17.03 4.58 2.86
N LEU A 12 -16.09 5.40 2.39
CA LEU A 12 -16.20 6.10 1.10
C LEU A 12 -16.18 5.11 -0.08
N MET A 13 -15.38 4.05 0.00
CA MET A 13 -15.38 2.98 -1.01
C MET A 13 -16.73 2.27 -1.06
N ALA A 14 -17.31 1.92 0.09
CA ALA A 14 -18.63 1.30 0.16
C ALA A 14 -19.71 2.21 -0.47
N GLU A 15 -19.66 3.50 -0.19
CA GLU A 15 -20.55 4.49 -0.78
C GLU A 15 -20.37 4.58 -2.29
N GLY A 16 -19.12 4.67 -2.77
CA GLY A 16 -18.81 4.72 -4.21
C GLY A 16 -19.23 3.47 -4.98
N LEU A 17 -19.24 2.30 -4.33
CA LEU A 17 -19.71 1.03 -4.87
C LEU A 17 -21.24 0.86 -4.76
N GLY A 18 -21.97 1.83 -4.21
CA GLY A 18 -23.42 1.75 -4.03
C GLY A 18 -23.85 0.75 -2.95
N ILE A 19 -22.97 0.39 -2.03
CA ILE A 19 -23.32 -0.51 -0.91
C ILE A 19 -24.18 0.27 0.07
N THR A 20 -25.41 -0.18 0.27
CA THR A 20 -26.40 0.51 1.12
C THR A 20 -25.90 0.73 2.56
N GLN A 21 -25.15 -0.22 3.10
CA GLN A 21 -24.61 -0.16 4.44
C GLN A 21 -23.20 0.48 4.40
N ARG A 22 -23.08 1.76 4.69
CA ARG A 22 -21.84 2.52 4.62
C ARG A 22 -20.66 1.88 5.36
N ASN A 23 -20.91 1.26 6.52
CA ASN A 23 -19.88 0.62 7.32
C ASN A 23 -19.63 -0.86 6.97
N ALA A 24 -20.16 -1.35 5.84
CA ALA A 24 -20.05 -2.77 5.45
C ALA A 24 -18.58 -3.23 5.38
N LEU A 25 -17.70 -2.40 4.82
CA LEU A 25 -16.27 -2.71 4.70
C LEU A 25 -15.49 -2.34 5.97
N SER A 26 -15.74 -1.19 6.57
CA SER A 26 -14.99 -0.73 7.75
C SER A 26 -15.18 -1.62 8.97
N ARG A 27 -16.34 -2.26 9.12
CA ARG A 27 -16.60 -3.22 10.21
C ARG A 27 -15.64 -4.41 10.20
N LEU A 28 -15.12 -4.81 9.02
CA LEU A 28 -14.15 -5.90 8.92
C LEU A 28 -12.84 -5.59 9.64
N LEU A 29 -12.44 -4.31 9.66
CA LEU A 29 -11.28 -3.87 10.43
C LEU A 29 -11.59 -3.59 11.92
N LYS A 30 -12.87 -3.38 12.25
CA LYS A 30 -13.33 -3.14 13.63
C LYS A 30 -13.59 -4.45 14.39
N ASP A 31 -13.65 -5.57 13.69
CA ASP A 31 -13.85 -6.89 14.28
C ASP A 31 -12.70 -7.24 15.24
N GLU A 32 -13.02 -7.83 16.37
CA GLU A 32 -12.03 -8.26 17.39
C GLU A 32 -11.04 -9.30 16.86
N LYS A 33 -11.45 -10.05 15.82
CA LYS A 33 -10.61 -11.04 15.12
C LYS A 33 -9.80 -10.42 13.97
N SER A 34 -9.91 -9.11 13.75
CA SER A 34 -9.15 -8.41 12.72
C SER A 34 -7.68 -8.36 13.06
N ASP A 35 -6.84 -8.91 12.19
CA ASP A 35 -5.40 -8.88 12.30
C ASP A 35 -4.85 -7.64 11.57
N SER A 36 -4.42 -6.64 12.35
CA SER A 36 -3.74 -5.46 11.82
C SER A 36 -2.27 -5.51 12.19
N CYS A 37 -1.38 -5.43 11.23
CA CYS A 37 0.04 -5.40 11.51
C CYS A 37 0.67 -4.04 11.16
N PHE A 38 1.72 -3.70 11.87
CA PHE A 38 2.58 -2.56 11.57
C PHE A 38 3.94 -3.08 11.13
N ARG A 39 4.40 -2.64 9.95
CA ARG A 39 5.68 -3.06 9.38
C ARG A 39 6.56 -1.84 9.13
N LEU A 40 7.84 -1.96 9.46
CA LEU A 40 8.89 -1.04 9.10
C LEU A 40 9.85 -1.74 8.13
N ASN A 41 9.99 -1.18 6.93
CA ASN A 41 10.94 -1.66 5.94
C ASN A 41 12.11 -0.69 5.86
N HIS A 42 13.33 -1.19 6.00
CA HIS A 42 14.55 -0.43 5.83
C HIS A 42 15.37 -1.04 4.68
N TYR A 43 15.64 -0.24 3.66
CA TYR A 43 16.49 -0.59 2.53
C TYR A 43 17.80 0.18 2.65
N PRO A 44 18.87 -0.45 3.16
CA PRO A 44 20.15 0.23 3.31
C PRO A 44 20.78 0.59 1.96
N PRO A 45 21.62 1.61 1.87
CA PRO A 45 22.42 1.87 0.68
C PRO A 45 23.27 0.66 0.33
N CYS A 46 23.33 0.32 -0.96
CA CYS A 46 24.16 -0.78 -1.45
C CYS A 46 25.14 -0.29 -2.52
N PRO A 47 26.26 0.32 -2.13
CA PRO A 47 27.22 0.94 -3.05
C PRO A 47 27.88 -0.07 -4.02
N GLU A 48 28.02 -1.33 -3.60
CA GLU A 48 28.68 -2.37 -4.42
C GLU A 48 27.89 -2.71 -5.71
N VAL A 49 26.59 -2.47 -5.72
CA VAL A 49 25.73 -2.78 -6.87
C VAL A 49 25.72 -1.66 -7.91
N GLN A 50 26.06 -0.46 -7.55
CA GLN A 50 26.24 0.63 -8.52
C GLN A 50 27.39 0.35 -9.50
N THR A 51 28.30 -0.56 -9.15
CA THR A 51 29.43 -0.98 -9.99
C THR A 51 29.13 -2.22 -10.85
N LEU A 52 28.07 -2.97 -10.57
CA LEU A 52 27.68 -4.17 -11.29
C LEU A 52 26.62 -3.88 -12.36
N ASN A 53 27.07 -3.37 -13.51
CA ASN A 53 26.32 -3.38 -14.79
C ASN A 53 24.98 -2.62 -14.82
N GLY A 54 24.78 -1.56 -14.04
CA GLY A 54 23.58 -0.71 -14.15
C GLY A 54 22.25 -1.41 -13.83
N ARG A 55 22.27 -2.57 -13.19
CA ARG A 55 21.05 -3.25 -12.75
C ARG A 55 20.54 -2.65 -11.47
N ASN A 56 19.31 -2.17 -11.49
CA ASN A 56 18.62 -1.73 -10.28
C ASN A 56 18.38 -2.94 -9.35
N LEU A 57 18.73 -2.79 -8.07
CA LEU A 57 18.35 -3.77 -7.07
C LEU A 57 16.87 -3.67 -6.76
N VAL A 58 16.21 -4.80 -6.76
CA VAL A 58 14.85 -4.93 -6.27
C VAL A 58 14.92 -5.16 -4.76
N GLY A 59 14.49 -4.18 -3.97
CA GLY A 59 14.46 -4.27 -2.51
C GLY A 59 13.33 -5.19 -2.00
N PHE A 60 12.20 -5.18 -2.67
CA PHE A 60 11.06 -6.06 -2.42
C PHE A 60 10.45 -6.46 -3.76
N GLY A 61 10.29 -7.75 -3.99
CA GLY A 61 9.82 -8.28 -5.27
C GLY A 61 8.38 -7.88 -5.59
N GLU A 62 8.01 -7.99 -6.86
CA GLU A 62 6.63 -7.82 -7.33
C GLU A 62 5.67 -8.74 -6.56
N HIS A 63 4.58 -8.18 -6.07
CA HIS A 63 3.55 -8.90 -5.33
C HIS A 63 2.26 -8.09 -5.32
N THR A 64 1.17 -8.74 -4.95
CA THR A 64 -0.08 -8.11 -4.55
C THR A 64 -0.20 -8.14 -3.02
N ASP A 65 -1.00 -7.28 -2.47
CA ASP A 65 -1.26 -7.21 -1.03
C ASP A 65 -2.48 -8.08 -0.68
N PRO A 66 -2.34 -9.18 0.10
CA PRO A 66 -3.45 -10.10 0.36
C PRO A 66 -4.51 -9.55 1.33
N GLN A 67 -4.20 -8.50 2.07
CA GLN A 67 -5.10 -7.90 3.05
C GLN A 67 -6.23 -7.09 2.40
N ILE A 68 -7.09 -6.49 3.24
CA ILE A 68 -8.20 -5.63 2.81
C ILE A 68 -7.66 -4.30 2.27
N ILE A 69 -6.77 -3.67 3.02
CA ILE A 69 -6.18 -2.36 2.71
C ILE A 69 -4.78 -2.26 3.31
N SER A 70 -3.87 -1.65 2.58
CA SER A 70 -2.53 -1.28 3.03
C SER A 70 -2.37 0.22 3.01
N VAL A 71 -1.74 0.75 4.04
CA VAL A 71 -1.40 2.17 4.13
C VAL A 71 0.10 2.30 4.23
N LEU A 72 0.69 2.92 3.22
CA LEU A 72 2.13 3.11 3.12
C LEU A 72 2.49 4.57 3.34
N ARG A 73 3.57 4.80 4.07
CA ARG A 73 4.25 6.08 4.16
C ARG A 73 5.73 5.88 3.87
N SER A 74 6.27 6.65 2.93
CA SER A 74 7.68 6.62 2.58
C SER A 74 8.43 7.80 3.20
N ASN A 75 9.76 7.70 3.20
CA ASN A 75 10.64 8.85 3.39
C ASN A 75 10.74 9.67 2.09
N SER A 76 11.77 10.47 1.94
CA SER A 76 12.04 11.29 0.75
C SER A 76 12.70 10.53 -0.41
N THR A 77 13.00 9.25 -0.24
CA THR A 77 13.69 8.44 -1.26
C THR A 77 12.67 7.68 -2.10
N SER A 78 12.78 7.79 -3.41
CA SER A 78 11.95 7.03 -4.35
C SER A 78 12.32 5.54 -4.35
N GLY A 79 11.37 4.69 -4.75
CA GLY A 79 11.60 3.24 -4.83
C GLY A 79 10.31 2.45 -5.04
N LEU A 80 9.17 2.98 -4.64
CA LEU A 80 7.89 2.34 -4.89
C LEU A 80 7.51 2.44 -6.37
N GLN A 81 7.13 1.31 -6.94
CA GLN A 81 6.56 1.24 -8.28
C GLN A 81 5.27 0.44 -8.24
N ILE A 82 4.32 0.79 -9.09
CA ILE A 82 3.07 0.05 -9.31
C ILE A 82 3.04 -0.47 -10.73
N CYS A 83 2.56 -1.70 -10.90
CA CYS A 83 2.32 -2.29 -12.21
C CYS A 83 0.87 -2.01 -12.62
N LEU A 84 0.68 -1.39 -13.77
CA LEU A 84 -0.64 -1.15 -14.34
C LEU A 84 -1.17 -2.42 -15.02
N THR A 85 -2.45 -2.43 -15.36
CA THR A 85 -3.11 -3.58 -16.01
C THR A 85 -2.53 -3.94 -17.38
N ASP A 86 -1.88 -3.00 -18.05
CA ASP A 86 -1.19 -3.21 -19.32
C ASP A 86 0.26 -3.72 -19.16
N GLY A 87 0.70 -3.95 -17.92
CA GLY A 87 2.07 -4.37 -17.61
C GLY A 87 3.07 -3.20 -17.48
N THR A 88 2.64 -1.97 -17.62
CA THR A 88 3.52 -0.81 -17.46
C THR A 88 3.82 -0.54 -16.00
N TRP A 89 5.09 -0.34 -15.67
CA TRP A 89 5.55 0.03 -14.33
C TRP A 89 5.63 1.55 -14.18
N VAL A 90 4.96 2.07 -13.18
CA VAL A 90 4.92 3.52 -12.87
C VAL A 90 5.52 3.76 -11.50
N SER A 91 6.48 4.69 -11.43
CA SER A 91 7.06 5.11 -10.15
C SER A 91 6.10 6.00 -9.37
N VAL A 92 5.94 5.70 -8.09
CA VAL A 92 5.20 6.55 -7.16
C VAL A 92 6.17 7.54 -6.53
N PRO A 93 5.98 8.85 -6.73
CA PRO A 93 6.83 9.86 -6.10
C PRO A 93 6.76 9.76 -4.57
N PRO A 94 7.89 9.86 -3.88
CA PRO A 94 7.89 9.89 -2.42
C PRO A 94 7.25 11.19 -1.91
N ASP A 95 6.34 11.07 -0.95
CA ASP A 95 5.73 12.21 -0.27
C ASP A 95 5.63 11.94 1.23
N GLN A 96 6.34 12.74 2.03
CA GLN A 96 6.35 12.62 3.49
C GLN A 96 5.10 13.19 4.16
N THR A 97 4.25 13.88 3.42
CA THR A 97 3.05 14.54 3.94
C THR A 97 1.77 13.78 3.66
N SER A 98 1.84 12.74 2.83
CA SER A 98 0.70 11.91 2.44
C SER A 98 0.89 10.44 2.76
N PHE A 99 -0.18 9.68 2.60
CA PHE A 99 -0.17 8.22 2.61
C PHE A 99 -0.53 7.69 1.23
N PHE A 100 0.15 6.64 0.82
CA PHE A 100 -0.23 5.83 -0.34
C PHE A 100 -1.10 4.67 0.14
N ILE A 101 -2.24 4.47 -0.49
CA ILE A 101 -3.22 3.46 -0.08
C ILE A 101 -3.38 2.44 -1.20
N ASN A 102 -3.15 1.17 -0.88
CA ASN A 102 -3.42 0.04 -1.75
C ASN A 102 -4.69 -0.67 -1.29
N VAL A 103 -5.56 -0.97 -2.25
CA VAL A 103 -6.65 -1.92 -2.06
C VAL A 103 -6.07 -3.32 -2.22
N GLY A 104 -6.26 -4.17 -1.23
CA GLY A 104 -5.73 -5.52 -1.25
C GLY A 104 -6.64 -6.52 -1.99
N ASP A 105 -6.10 -7.72 -2.25
CA ASP A 105 -6.76 -8.78 -3.01
C ASP A 105 -8.11 -9.21 -2.42
N THR A 106 -8.29 -9.04 -1.11
CA THR A 106 -9.55 -9.38 -0.42
C THR A 106 -10.75 -8.53 -0.90
N LEU A 107 -10.50 -7.35 -1.48
CA LEU A 107 -11.54 -6.44 -1.99
C LEU A 107 -11.56 -6.33 -3.52
N GLN A 108 -10.79 -7.11 -4.25
CA GLN A 108 -10.79 -7.14 -5.71
C GLN A 108 -11.90 -8.01 -6.30
#